data_157e6433b8e00cc7193a65aa566af228
#
_entry.id   157e6433b8e00cc7193a65aa566af228
#
_cell.length_a   1.000
_cell.length_b   1.000
_cell.length_c   1.000
_cell.angle_alpha   90.00
_cell.angle_beta   90.00
_cell.angle_gamma   90.00
#
_symmetry.space_group_name_H-M   'P 1'
#
loop_
_entity.id
_entity.type
_entity.pdbx_description
1 polymer ?
#
loop_
_entity_poly.entity_id
_entity_poly.type
_entity_poly.pdbx_seq_one_letter_code
_entity_poly.pdbx_strand_id
1 'polypeptide(L)'
;SVYQNTLTQLLVFCAGIAAVFVGNHLWRNAQVRRARRRIPLVIGGWGTRGKSGTERLKAALFNAVGLGVVSKTTGCEAMFLQAHPFGPMKEMFLFRPYDKATIWEQINVVRIAGRLKTDVMLWECMGLTPAYVRILQRSWMRDQLSTITNTYPDHEDLQGPAGIDISSATRSRSGDRSYMGNRPRRVDSRRRARDSLRSP
;
A
#
# COMPACT_ATOMS: atom_id res chain seq x y z
N SER A 1 -30.46 -44.68 -7.25
CA SER A 1 -29.88 -44.01 -8.41
C SER A 1 -28.76 -43.09 -7.94
N VAL A 2 -27.58 -43.47 -8.20
CA VAL A 2 -26.39 -42.63 -7.94
C VAL A 2 -26.45 -41.50 -8.96
N TYR A 3 -26.44 -40.25 -8.50
CA TYR A 3 -26.25 -39.09 -9.37
C TYR A 3 -24.91 -39.21 -10.10
N GLN A 4 -24.92 -39.71 -11.32
CA GLN A 4 -23.73 -39.75 -12.16
C GLN A 4 -23.74 -38.49 -13.01
N ASN A 5 -22.94 -37.50 -12.62
CA ASN A 5 -22.68 -36.36 -13.48
C ASN A 5 -21.88 -36.79 -14.69
N THR A 6 -22.36 -36.45 -15.88
CA THR A 6 -21.60 -36.70 -17.10
C THR A 6 -20.39 -35.75 -17.13
N LEU A 7 -19.31 -36.15 -17.81
CA LEU A 7 -18.11 -35.33 -17.99
C LEU A 7 -18.47 -33.94 -18.54
N THR A 8 -19.41 -33.88 -19.48
CA THR A 8 -19.89 -32.62 -20.07
C THR A 8 -20.51 -31.69 -19.02
N GLN A 9 -21.36 -32.23 -18.13
CA GLN A 9 -21.96 -31.43 -17.05
C GLN A 9 -20.92 -30.90 -16.09
N LEU A 10 -19.91 -31.72 -15.75
CA LEU A 10 -18.82 -31.29 -14.88
C LEU A 10 -18.00 -30.18 -15.55
N LEU A 11 -17.65 -30.33 -16.83
CA LEU A 11 -16.91 -29.31 -17.57
C LEU A 11 -17.68 -27.98 -17.67
N VAL A 12 -18.99 -28.03 -17.97
CA VAL A 12 -19.85 -26.84 -18.01
C VAL A 12 -19.91 -26.16 -16.65
N PHE A 13 -20.03 -26.93 -15.58
CA PHE A 13 -20.04 -26.40 -14.22
C PHE A 13 -18.72 -25.73 -13.86
N CYS A 14 -17.58 -26.39 -14.11
CA CYS A 14 -16.26 -25.82 -13.85
C CYS A 14 -16.02 -24.57 -14.70
N ALA A 15 -16.37 -24.57 -15.97
CA ALA A 15 -16.26 -23.40 -16.84
C ALA A 15 -17.14 -22.24 -16.34
N GLY A 16 -18.35 -22.51 -15.88
CA GLY A 16 -19.25 -21.53 -15.29
C GLY A 16 -18.64 -20.88 -14.03
N ILE A 17 -18.14 -21.68 -13.11
CA ILE A 17 -17.47 -21.17 -11.90
C ILE A 17 -16.23 -20.35 -12.26
N ALA A 18 -15.40 -20.84 -13.17
CA ALA A 18 -14.23 -20.12 -13.63
C ALA A 18 -14.59 -18.78 -14.28
N ALA A 19 -15.63 -18.74 -15.11
CA ALA A 19 -16.13 -17.51 -15.74
C ALA A 19 -16.64 -16.50 -14.69
N VAL A 20 -17.39 -16.94 -13.71
CA VAL A 20 -17.86 -16.09 -12.59
C VAL A 20 -16.68 -15.56 -11.78
N PHE A 21 -15.72 -16.41 -11.46
CA PHE A 21 -14.52 -16.03 -10.69
C PHE A 21 -13.70 -14.96 -11.46
N VAL A 22 -13.35 -15.22 -12.68
CA VAL A 22 -12.60 -14.29 -13.53
C VAL A 22 -13.39 -13.01 -13.76
N GLY A 23 -14.67 -13.10 -14.09
CA GLY A 23 -15.54 -11.94 -14.30
C GLY A 23 -15.61 -11.04 -13.07
N ASN A 24 -15.77 -11.61 -11.89
CA ASN A 24 -15.75 -10.86 -10.61
C ASN A 24 -14.42 -10.16 -10.38
N HIS A 25 -13.29 -10.83 -10.63
CA HIS A 25 -11.97 -10.23 -10.49
C HIS A 25 -11.75 -9.07 -11.47
N LEU A 26 -12.12 -9.23 -12.72
CA LEU A 26 -12.03 -8.18 -13.74
C LEU A 26 -12.90 -6.97 -13.38
N TRP A 27 -14.13 -7.22 -12.94
CA TRP A 27 -15.05 -6.18 -12.50
C TRP A 27 -14.53 -5.40 -11.29
N ARG A 28 -14.03 -6.11 -10.26
CA ARG A 28 -13.41 -5.47 -9.09
C ARG A 28 -12.22 -4.62 -9.47
N ASN A 29 -11.34 -5.12 -10.32
CA ASN A 29 -10.20 -4.34 -10.83
C ASN A 29 -10.64 -3.10 -11.59
N ALA A 30 -11.67 -3.20 -12.43
CA ALA A 30 -12.22 -2.06 -13.14
C ALA A 30 -12.79 -1.00 -12.18
N GLN A 31 -13.49 -1.42 -11.14
CA GLN A 31 -14.00 -0.52 -10.10
C GLN A 31 -12.86 0.22 -9.38
N VAL A 32 -11.79 -0.49 -8.98
CA VAL A 32 -10.65 0.13 -8.32
C VAL A 32 -9.99 1.17 -9.23
N ARG A 33 -9.75 0.81 -10.50
CA ARG A 33 -9.16 1.74 -11.48
C ARG A 33 -10.03 2.98 -11.69
N ARG A 34 -11.36 2.82 -11.77
CA ARG A 34 -12.30 3.95 -11.89
C ARG A 34 -12.27 4.84 -10.65
N ALA A 35 -12.29 4.24 -9.46
CA ALA A 35 -12.22 4.98 -8.20
C ALA A 35 -10.89 5.75 -8.08
N ARG A 36 -9.76 5.08 -8.37
CA ARG A 36 -8.43 5.69 -8.32
C ARG A 36 -8.28 6.90 -9.26
N ARG A 37 -8.88 6.85 -10.45
CA ARG A 37 -8.85 7.95 -11.41
C ARG A 37 -9.60 9.21 -10.93
N ARG A 38 -10.48 9.07 -9.94
CA ARG A 38 -11.26 10.19 -9.36
C ARG A 38 -10.51 10.91 -8.25
N ILE A 39 -9.38 10.37 -7.80
CA ILE A 39 -8.58 10.93 -6.72
C ILE A 39 -7.40 11.65 -7.36
N PRO A 40 -7.33 12.99 -7.27
CA PRO A 40 -6.29 13.78 -7.92
C PRO A 40 -4.89 13.43 -7.43
N LEU A 41 -4.70 13.35 -6.11
CA LEU A 41 -3.40 13.10 -5.50
C LEU A 41 -3.47 11.89 -4.56
N VAL A 42 -2.58 10.93 -4.79
CA VAL A 42 -2.38 9.79 -3.87
C VAL A 42 -0.92 9.76 -3.44
N ILE A 43 -0.70 9.68 -2.15
CA ILE A 43 0.62 9.64 -1.53
C ILE A 43 0.75 8.36 -0.72
N GLY A 44 1.81 7.61 -0.98
CA GLY A 44 2.14 6.39 -0.26
C GLY A 44 3.08 6.65 0.91
N GLY A 45 2.82 6.01 2.05
CA GLY A 45 3.68 6.00 3.23
C GLY A 45 4.39 4.66 3.38
N TRP A 46 5.70 4.69 3.33
CA TRP A 46 6.57 3.53 3.36
C TRP A 46 7.54 3.62 4.53
N GLY A 47 8.20 2.54 4.82
CA GLY A 47 9.20 2.46 5.88
C GLY A 47 8.87 1.41 6.93
N THR A 48 9.76 1.22 7.88
CA THR A 48 9.60 0.21 8.92
C THR A 48 8.87 0.76 10.14
N ARG A 49 9.20 1.99 10.59
CA ARG A 49 8.60 2.61 11.77
C ARG A 49 8.15 4.05 11.51
N GLY A 50 7.19 4.52 12.31
CA GLY A 50 6.70 5.90 12.26
C GLY A 50 5.74 6.22 11.11
N LYS A 51 5.38 5.24 10.28
CA LYS A 51 4.48 5.43 9.15
C LYS A 51 3.14 6.04 9.54
N SER A 52 2.44 5.44 10.50
CA SER A 52 1.10 5.88 10.91
C SER A 52 1.08 7.31 11.44
N GLY A 53 2.09 7.69 12.24
CA GLY A 53 2.23 9.07 12.73
C GLY A 53 2.47 10.06 11.61
N THR A 54 3.33 9.70 10.65
CA THR A 54 3.61 10.52 9.46
C THR A 54 2.37 10.69 8.58
N GLU A 55 1.56 9.63 8.39
CA GLU A 55 0.33 9.73 7.62
C GLU A 55 -0.71 10.63 8.29
N ARG A 56 -0.84 10.57 9.62
CA ARG A 56 -1.71 11.47 10.40
C ARG A 56 -1.27 12.92 10.29
N LEU A 57 0.04 13.18 10.42
CA LEU A 57 0.60 14.53 10.29
C LEU A 57 0.36 15.10 8.88
N LYS A 58 0.62 14.33 7.84
CA LYS A 58 0.32 14.72 6.46
C LYS A 58 -1.17 15.03 6.27
N ALA A 59 -2.05 14.17 6.82
CA ALA A 59 -3.48 14.39 6.73
C ALA A 59 -3.89 15.73 7.35
N ALA A 60 -3.37 16.05 8.53
CA ALA A 60 -3.62 17.31 9.21
C ALA A 60 -3.11 18.50 8.38
N LEU A 61 -1.89 18.41 7.82
CA LEU A 61 -1.31 19.47 6.98
C LEU A 61 -2.13 19.73 5.72
N PHE A 62 -2.50 18.68 4.98
CA PHE A 62 -3.31 18.86 3.76
C PHE A 62 -4.71 19.42 4.08
N ASN A 63 -5.30 19.01 5.19
CA ASN A 63 -6.59 19.55 5.63
C ASN A 63 -6.48 21.03 6.04
N ALA A 64 -5.41 21.41 6.72
CA ALA A 64 -5.17 22.80 7.14
C ALA A 64 -4.98 23.76 5.95
N VAL A 65 -4.53 23.27 4.81
CA VAL A 65 -4.46 24.06 3.56
C VAL A 65 -5.75 23.99 2.72
N GLY A 66 -6.82 23.42 3.26
CA GLY A 66 -8.14 23.44 2.63
C GLY A 66 -8.41 22.32 1.64
N LEU A 67 -7.70 21.19 1.75
CA LEU A 67 -7.95 20.02 0.91
C LEU A 67 -8.81 18.99 1.66
N GLY A 68 -9.70 18.33 0.92
CA GLY A 68 -10.43 17.17 1.39
C GLY A 68 -9.51 15.95 1.43
N VAL A 69 -9.37 15.34 2.60
CA VAL A 69 -8.37 14.29 2.84
C VAL A 69 -9.03 12.98 3.27
N VAL A 70 -8.54 11.90 2.72
CA VAL A 70 -8.72 10.55 3.25
C VAL A 70 -7.35 9.96 3.54
N SER A 71 -7.17 9.43 4.75
CA SER A 71 -5.94 8.74 5.12
C SER A 71 -6.26 7.38 5.73
N LYS A 72 -5.40 6.39 5.49
CA LYS A 72 -5.52 5.07 6.08
C LYS A 72 -4.20 4.66 6.73
N THR A 73 -4.24 4.37 8.01
CA THR A 73 -3.12 3.79 8.75
C THR A 73 -3.23 2.27 8.86
N THR A 74 -2.12 1.60 9.14
CA THR A 74 -2.06 0.13 9.18
C THR A 74 -1.59 -0.47 10.50
N GLY A 75 -1.10 0.33 11.43
CA GLY A 75 -0.54 -0.11 12.71
C GLY A 75 -1.42 -1.12 13.47
N CYS A 76 -1.12 -1.39 14.71
CA CYS A 76 -1.90 -2.31 15.55
C CYS A 76 -3.39 -1.96 15.54
N GLU A 77 -3.70 -0.66 15.54
CA GLU A 77 -5.04 -0.13 15.30
C GLU A 77 -5.09 0.52 13.93
N ALA A 78 -5.72 -0.16 12.98
CA ALA A 78 -5.94 0.41 11.67
C ALA A 78 -7.04 1.47 11.75
N MET A 79 -6.71 2.68 11.31
CA MET A 79 -7.64 3.80 11.32
C MET A 79 -7.89 4.32 9.92
N PHE A 80 -9.12 4.70 9.67
CA PHE A 80 -9.55 5.47 8.52
C PHE A 80 -9.81 6.90 8.98
N LEU A 81 -9.07 7.84 8.42
CA LEU A 81 -9.20 9.26 8.72
C LEU A 81 -9.86 9.95 7.55
N GLN A 82 -10.79 10.84 7.84
CA GLN A 82 -11.47 11.65 6.84
C GLN A 82 -11.63 13.07 7.33
N ALA A 83 -11.35 14.03 6.46
CA ALA A 83 -11.67 15.43 6.70
C ALA A 83 -12.19 16.09 5.41
N HIS A 84 -13.18 16.95 5.57
CA HIS A 84 -13.55 17.92 4.54
C HIS A 84 -12.60 19.13 4.62
N PRO A 85 -12.48 19.91 3.55
CA PRO A 85 -11.66 21.13 3.54
C PRO A 85 -11.90 21.99 4.80
N PHE A 86 -10.84 22.29 5.54
CA PHE A 86 -10.87 23.05 6.81
C PHE A 86 -11.76 22.46 7.92
N GLY A 87 -12.30 21.26 7.73
CA GLY A 87 -13.19 20.62 8.68
C GLY A 87 -12.44 19.77 9.72
N PRO A 88 -13.14 19.33 10.76
CA PRO A 88 -12.54 18.44 11.76
C PRO A 88 -12.16 17.08 11.16
N MET A 89 -11.02 16.55 11.60
CA MET A 89 -10.59 15.21 11.24
C MET A 89 -11.44 14.18 11.99
N LYS A 90 -12.13 13.33 11.26
CA LYS A 90 -12.86 12.17 11.80
C LYS A 90 -11.98 10.94 11.69
N GLU A 91 -11.80 10.24 12.79
CA GLU A 91 -11.10 8.97 12.84
C GLU A 91 -12.10 7.85 13.09
N MET A 92 -12.00 6.80 12.31
CA MET A 92 -12.84 5.62 12.41
C MET A 92 -11.96 4.38 12.44
N PHE A 93 -12.26 3.48 13.37
CA PHE A 93 -11.57 2.20 13.44
C PHE A 93 -11.92 1.33 12.23
N LEU A 94 -10.91 0.73 11.61
CA LEU A 94 -11.09 -0.25 10.55
C LEU A 94 -11.19 -1.64 11.17
N PHE A 95 -12.41 -2.16 11.23
CA PHE A 95 -12.63 -3.53 11.69
C PHE A 95 -11.92 -4.53 10.76
N ARG A 96 -11.13 -5.40 11.35
CA ARG A 96 -10.41 -6.48 10.68
C ARG A 96 -10.97 -7.82 11.15
N PRO A 97 -11.66 -8.56 10.29
CA PRO A 97 -11.99 -9.94 10.60
C PRO A 97 -10.71 -10.72 10.90
N TYR A 98 -10.68 -11.48 11.97
CA TYR A 98 -9.54 -12.30 12.39
C TYR A 98 -8.27 -11.49 12.77
N ASP A 99 -8.41 -10.21 13.03
CA ASP A 99 -7.31 -9.30 13.43
C ASP A 99 -6.09 -9.31 12.46
N LYS A 100 -6.33 -9.71 11.21
CA LYS A 100 -5.29 -9.78 10.19
C LYS A 100 -5.42 -8.68 9.15
N ALA A 101 -4.35 -7.94 8.98
CA ALA A 101 -4.21 -6.98 7.90
C ALA A 101 -4.13 -7.70 6.55
N THR A 102 -4.94 -7.26 5.58
CA THR A 102 -4.90 -7.78 4.21
C THR A 102 -4.76 -6.66 3.20
N ILE A 103 -4.11 -6.96 2.07
CA ILE A 103 -4.00 -5.98 0.98
C ILE A 103 -5.36 -5.57 0.40
N TRP A 104 -6.39 -6.40 0.59
CA TRP A 104 -7.76 -6.15 0.12
C TRP A 104 -8.42 -4.94 0.78
N GLU A 105 -8.00 -4.58 1.99
CA GLU A 105 -8.46 -3.36 2.68
C GLU A 105 -8.22 -2.12 1.80
N GLN A 106 -7.10 -2.08 1.09
CA GLN A 106 -6.72 -0.94 0.25
C GLN A 106 -7.72 -0.71 -0.90
N ILE A 107 -8.26 -1.78 -1.48
CA ILE A 107 -9.30 -1.68 -2.51
C ILE A 107 -10.53 -0.93 -1.98
N ASN A 108 -10.97 -1.29 -0.78
CA ASN A 108 -12.13 -0.65 -0.17
C ASN A 108 -11.86 0.83 0.14
N VAL A 109 -10.68 1.14 0.66
CA VAL A 109 -10.28 2.52 0.97
C VAL A 109 -10.23 3.39 -0.30
N VAL A 110 -9.62 2.89 -1.40
CA VAL A 110 -9.62 3.60 -2.70
C VAL A 110 -11.05 3.85 -3.20
N ARG A 111 -11.93 2.85 -3.08
CA ARG A 111 -13.32 2.99 -3.53
C ARG A 111 -14.08 4.02 -2.70
N ILE A 112 -13.87 4.04 -1.39
CA ILE A 112 -14.48 5.04 -0.49
C ILE A 112 -13.94 6.42 -0.81
N ALA A 113 -12.62 6.60 -0.88
CA ALA A 113 -12.00 7.88 -1.22
C ALA A 113 -12.48 8.42 -2.58
N GLY A 114 -12.61 7.56 -3.60
CA GLY A 114 -13.14 7.95 -4.91
C GLY A 114 -14.62 8.33 -4.90
N ARG A 115 -15.44 7.76 -3.98
CA ARG A 115 -16.84 8.14 -3.78
C ARG A 115 -16.97 9.46 -3.05
N LEU A 116 -16.11 9.70 -2.06
CA LEU A 116 -16.05 10.93 -1.29
C LEU A 116 -15.49 12.10 -2.09
N LYS A 117 -15.01 11.87 -3.32
CA LYS A 117 -14.37 12.88 -4.17
C LYS A 117 -13.25 13.63 -3.44
N THR A 118 -12.45 12.87 -2.70
CA THR A 118 -11.36 13.42 -1.90
C THR A 118 -10.27 14.01 -2.79
N ASP A 119 -9.66 15.10 -2.39
CA ASP A 119 -8.56 15.75 -3.13
C ASP A 119 -7.26 14.98 -2.95
N VAL A 120 -6.99 14.56 -1.72
CA VAL A 120 -5.78 13.84 -1.35
C VAL A 120 -6.12 12.55 -0.64
N MET A 121 -5.53 11.46 -1.11
CA MET A 121 -5.57 10.17 -0.43
C MET A 121 -4.17 9.81 0.05
N LEU A 122 -4.07 9.58 1.33
CA LEU A 122 -2.86 9.09 2.00
C LEU A 122 -3.07 7.63 2.37
N TRP A 123 -2.06 6.81 2.15
CA TRP A 123 -2.15 5.40 2.52
C TRP A 123 -0.84 4.88 3.05
N GLU A 124 -0.89 4.16 4.13
CA GLU A 124 0.25 3.47 4.71
C GLU A 124 0.39 2.08 4.08
N CYS A 125 1.58 1.75 3.63
CA CYS A 125 1.88 0.42 3.12
C CYS A 125 1.89 -0.60 4.25
N MET A 126 1.14 -1.68 4.05
CA MET A 126 1.07 -2.82 4.95
C MET A 126 1.69 -4.08 4.34
N GLY A 127 1.98 -4.05 3.05
CA GLY A 127 2.55 -5.20 2.35
C GLY A 127 4.04 -5.27 2.63
N LEU A 128 4.47 -6.38 3.21
CA LEU A 128 5.89 -6.64 3.48
C LEU A 128 6.50 -7.50 2.38
N THR A 129 5.68 -8.33 1.75
CA THR A 129 6.13 -9.20 0.66
C THR A 129 6.29 -8.39 -0.64
N PRO A 130 7.43 -8.46 -1.33
CA PRO A 130 7.70 -7.69 -2.55
C PRO A 130 6.62 -7.82 -3.63
N ALA A 131 6.02 -9.00 -3.78
CA ALA A 131 4.93 -9.22 -4.73
C ALA A 131 3.69 -8.37 -4.40
N TYR A 132 3.30 -8.28 -3.13
CA TYR A 132 2.17 -7.47 -2.68
C TYR A 132 2.44 -5.97 -2.83
N VAL A 133 3.66 -5.55 -2.49
CA VAL A 133 4.11 -4.17 -2.68
C VAL A 133 3.97 -3.75 -4.15
N ARG A 134 4.42 -4.58 -5.08
CA ARG A 134 4.30 -4.32 -6.52
C ARG A 134 2.83 -4.21 -6.98
N ILE A 135 1.96 -5.10 -6.50
CA ILE A 135 0.53 -5.06 -6.83
C ILE A 135 -0.11 -3.78 -6.30
N LEU A 136 0.14 -3.44 -5.04
CA LEU A 136 -0.36 -2.22 -4.42
C LEU A 136 0.08 -1.00 -5.21
N GLN A 137 1.37 -0.85 -5.42
CA GLN A 137 1.95 0.33 -6.07
C GLN A 137 1.57 0.44 -7.54
N ARG A 138 1.72 -0.63 -8.33
CA ARG A 138 1.56 -0.57 -9.77
C ARG A 138 0.11 -0.66 -10.24
N SER A 139 -0.71 -1.44 -9.53
CA SER A 139 -2.05 -1.78 -10.01
C SER A 139 -3.15 -1.00 -9.31
N TRP A 140 -3.07 -0.83 -7.99
CA TRP A 140 -4.17 -0.31 -7.21
C TRP A 140 -4.00 1.15 -6.79
N MET A 141 -2.94 1.45 -6.04
CA MET A 141 -2.75 2.78 -5.46
C MET A 141 -2.19 3.78 -6.48
N ARG A 142 -1.17 3.37 -7.23
CA ARG A 142 -0.54 4.17 -8.27
C ARG A 142 -0.26 5.59 -7.77
N ASP A 143 0.35 5.68 -6.59
CA ASP A 143 0.68 6.94 -5.94
C ASP A 143 1.63 7.78 -6.82
N GLN A 144 1.39 9.07 -6.81
CA GLN A 144 2.24 10.04 -7.49
C GLN A 144 3.48 10.37 -6.67
N LEU A 145 3.36 10.31 -5.34
CA LEU A 145 4.44 10.57 -4.41
C LEU A 145 4.50 9.45 -3.38
N SER A 146 5.70 9.04 -3.04
CA SER A 146 5.96 8.07 -1.98
C SER A 146 6.88 8.69 -0.94
N THR A 147 6.51 8.60 0.32
CA THR A 147 7.33 9.03 1.46
C THR A 147 7.90 7.80 2.16
N ILE A 148 9.18 7.82 2.45
CA ILE A 148 9.85 6.76 3.21
C ILE A 148 10.30 7.36 4.53
N THR A 149 9.77 6.85 5.64
CA THR A 149 10.13 7.33 6.98
C THR A 149 11.52 6.87 7.39
N ASN A 150 11.79 5.61 7.21
CA ASN A 150 13.08 4.98 7.47
C ASN A 150 13.13 3.58 6.82
N THR A 151 14.34 3.00 6.83
CA THR A 151 14.61 1.67 6.29
C THR A 151 15.40 0.83 7.30
N TYR A 152 15.05 0.93 8.59
CA TYR A 152 15.68 0.10 9.60
C TYR A 152 15.35 -1.39 9.39
N PRO A 153 16.23 -2.31 9.81
CA PRO A 153 15.93 -3.72 9.81
C PRO A 153 14.66 -3.99 10.61
N ASP A 154 13.69 -4.61 9.97
CA ASP A 154 12.43 -5.02 10.56
C ASP A 154 11.79 -6.06 9.65
N HIS A 155 11.24 -7.13 10.19
CA HIS A 155 10.72 -8.25 9.40
C HIS A 155 11.70 -8.75 8.34
N GLU A 156 12.95 -9.01 8.72
CA GLU A 156 14.04 -9.35 7.81
C GLU A 156 13.75 -10.62 6.97
N ASP A 157 12.96 -11.53 7.50
CA ASP A 157 12.44 -12.71 6.82
C ASP A 157 11.60 -12.40 5.58
N LEU A 158 10.95 -11.23 5.54
CA LEU A 158 10.06 -10.80 4.47
C LEU A 158 10.64 -9.67 3.61
N GLN A 159 11.44 -8.77 4.20
CA GLN A 159 11.94 -7.54 3.55
C GLN A 159 13.41 -7.62 3.15
N GLY A 160 14.12 -8.66 3.59
CA GLY A 160 15.56 -8.74 3.43
C GLY A 160 16.33 -7.76 4.33
N PRO A 161 17.66 -7.88 4.41
CA PRO A 161 18.49 -7.05 5.27
C PRO A 161 18.40 -5.58 4.85
N ALA A 162 18.07 -4.72 5.80
CA ALA A 162 18.03 -3.25 5.67
C ALA A 162 16.94 -2.69 4.72
N GLY A 163 15.78 -3.33 4.59
CA GLY A 163 14.64 -2.77 3.87
C GLY A 163 14.92 -2.46 2.38
N ILE A 164 15.85 -3.16 1.78
CA ILE A 164 16.29 -2.95 0.38
C ILE A 164 15.13 -3.04 -0.61
N ASP A 165 14.15 -3.89 -0.31
CA ASP A 165 13.00 -4.11 -1.20
C ASP A 165 12.00 -2.95 -1.22
N ILE A 166 11.90 -2.16 -0.16
CA ILE A 166 11.05 -0.96 -0.14
C ILE A 166 11.52 0.04 -1.20
N SER A 167 12.84 0.26 -1.29
CA SER A 167 13.40 1.18 -2.28
C SER A 167 13.26 0.67 -3.72
N SER A 168 13.32 -0.64 -3.93
CA SER A 168 13.17 -1.25 -5.25
C SER A 168 11.73 -1.21 -5.74
N ALA A 169 10.75 -1.36 -4.85
CA ALA A 169 9.33 -1.31 -5.17
C ALA A 169 8.87 0.11 -5.56
N THR A 170 9.43 1.14 -4.94
CA THR A 170 9.13 2.54 -5.26
C THR A 170 9.81 3.01 -6.54
N ARG A 171 10.94 2.42 -6.92
CA ARG A 171 11.76 2.81 -8.08
C ARG A 171 11.13 2.46 -9.44
N SER A 172 10.10 1.68 -9.50
CA SER A 172 9.62 1.08 -10.75
C SER A 172 8.81 2.02 -11.65
N ARG A 173 8.63 3.29 -11.31
CA ARG A 173 7.88 4.27 -12.09
C ARG A 173 8.71 5.43 -12.62
N SER A 174 9.97 5.51 -12.29
CA SER A 174 10.82 6.61 -12.78
C SER A 174 11.44 6.30 -14.15
N GLY A 175 10.60 6.23 -15.20
CA GLY A 175 11.02 6.78 -16.48
C GLY A 175 11.17 8.32 -16.39
N ASP A 176 10.78 8.91 -15.29
CA ASP A 176 10.88 10.36 -15.02
C ASP A 176 12.09 10.64 -14.13
N ARG A 177 13.07 11.33 -14.73
CA ARG A 177 14.42 11.58 -14.21
C ARG A 177 14.50 12.54 -13.02
N SER A 178 13.44 12.82 -12.30
CA SER A 178 13.42 13.92 -11.31
C SER A 178 13.54 13.52 -9.83
N TYR A 179 13.74 12.24 -9.49
CA TYR A 179 13.97 11.84 -8.11
C TYR A 179 15.35 11.20 -7.89
N MET A 180 16.40 12.01 -7.94
CA MET A 180 17.68 11.70 -7.30
C MET A 180 17.58 12.06 -5.80
N GLY A 181 16.83 11.30 -5.02
CA GLY A 181 17.05 11.24 -3.59
C GLY A 181 18.42 10.57 -3.33
N ASN A 182 19.25 11.19 -2.50
CA ASN A 182 20.56 10.73 -2.08
C ASN A 182 20.61 9.21 -1.94
N ARG A 183 21.44 8.55 -2.76
CA ARG A 183 21.80 7.15 -2.51
C ARG A 183 22.41 7.07 -1.11
N PRO A 184 21.91 6.23 -0.21
CA PRO A 184 22.65 5.97 1.01
C PRO A 184 24.02 5.46 0.58
N ARG A 185 25.10 6.13 1.04
CA ARG A 185 26.47 5.64 0.86
C ARG A 185 26.46 4.20 1.36
N ARG A 186 26.86 3.27 0.49
CA ARG A 186 27.15 1.90 0.89
C ARG A 186 28.14 2.01 2.05
N VAL A 187 27.65 1.73 3.25
CA VAL A 187 28.52 1.56 4.42
C VAL A 187 29.21 0.23 4.17
N ASP A 188 30.44 0.31 3.72
CA ASP A 188 31.27 -0.86 3.48
C ASP A 188 31.56 -1.50 4.84
N SER A 189 30.77 -2.52 5.16
CA SER A 189 30.92 -3.31 6.39
C SER A 189 32.31 -3.94 6.55
N ARG A 190 33.07 -4.02 5.48
CA ARG A 190 34.46 -4.51 5.48
C ARG A 190 35.45 -3.48 6.07
N ARG A 191 35.13 -2.19 6.12
CA ARG A 191 35.98 -1.19 6.77
C ARG A 191 35.86 -1.23 8.29
N ARG A 192 34.68 -1.45 8.85
CA ARG A 192 34.51 -1.56 10.31
C ARG A 192 35.21 -2.78 10.93
N ALA A 193 35.29 -3.89 10.20
CA ALA A 193 35.98 -5.09 10.68
C ALA A 193 37.53 -4.93 10.65
N ARG A 194 38.08 -4.02 9.88
CA ARG A 194 39.52 -3.74 9.88
C ARG A 194 39.98 -2.75 10.96
N ASP A 195 39.10 -1.83 11.34
CA ASP A 195 39.46 -0.82 12.34
C ASP A 195 39.33 -1.37 13.78
N SER A 196 38.49 -2.40 14.01
CA SER A 196 38.38 -3.08 15.32
C SER A 196 39.54 -4.05 15.62
N LEU A 197 40.38 -4.36 14.64
CA LEU A 197 41.56 -5.23 14.81
C LEU A 197 42.88 -4.43 14.95
N ARG A 198 42.81 -3.11 15.06
CA ARG A 198 44.00 -2.24 15.17
C ARG A 198 44.02 -1.35 16.41
N SER A 199 43.29 -1.67 17.45
CA SER A 199 43.46 -1.03 18.76
C SER A 199 44.33 -1.91 19.64
N PRO A 200 45.44 -1.35 20.20
CA PRO A 200 46.37 -2.09 21.07
C PRO A 200 45.70 -2.48 22.40
#